data_86759552c4fc536f3de7a99a5f924777
#
_entry.id   86759552c4fc536f3de7a99a5f924777
#
_cell.length_a   1.000
_cell.length_b   1.000
_cell.length_c   1.000
_cell.angle_alpha   90.00
_cell.angle_beta   90.00
_cell.angle_gamma   90.00
#
_symmetry.space_group_name_H-M   'P 1'
#
loop_
_entity.id
_entity.type
_entity.pdbx_description
1 polymer ?
#
loop_
_entity_poly.entity_id
_entity_poly.type
_entity_poly.pdbx_seq_one_letter_code
_entity_poly.pdbx_strand_id
1 'polypeptide(L)'
;MQHTNELLSNYFIVKSLLLRSITGALFVAVIISAIFFGETSFLLIFSAIVAYALFEFYHLLGKMHKEKKIIILLDIIAGTYLFIQIFQIAASGSILTPFTLTPYWFYLVIRLIMQLYIKDENPIESWAHSFLGHIYIALPLGLLGNIAFSQDIYNSTLLLAFFACIWINDTGAFLIGCTFGKHRLFERISPKKSWEGFFGGLAFCIAGSFIAAHYFDFLNTWQWVGLAVTISIFSTWGDLCESLIKRTLTVKDSGKLLPGHGGILDRFDSVLIASPAALFYLSVILG
;
A
#
# COMPACT_ATOMS: atom_id res chain seq x y z
N MET A 1 -17.57 42.81 -9.34
CA MET A 1 -17.30 41.92 -8.19
C MET A 1 -17.57 40.45 -8.50
N GLN A 2 -18.71 40.02 -9.09
CA GLN A 2 -18.96 38.61 -9.42
C GLN A 2 -17.93 38.03 -10.38
N HIS A 3 -17.59 38.68 -11.47
CA HIS A 3 -16.63 38.22 -12.47
C HIS A 3 -15.20 38.02 -11.92
N THR A 4 -14.78 38.88 -10.97
CA THR A 4 -13.48 38.77 -10.30
C THR A 4 -13.43 37.57 -9.36
N ASN A 5 -14.54 37.24 -8.68
CA ASN A 5 -14.66 36.08 -7.81
C ASN A 5 -14.67 34.76 -8.61
N GLU A 6 -15.27 34.71 -9.80
CA GLU A 6 -15.22 33.56 -10.70
C GLU A 6 -13.82 33.30 -11.23
N LEU A 7 -13.11 34.35 -11.66
CA LEU A 7 -11.72 34.23 -12.13
C LEU A 7 -10.78 33.76 -11.03
N LEU A 8 -10.92 34.28 -9.82
CA LEU A 8 -10.15 33.80 -8.66
C LEU A 8 -10.48 32.31 -8.30
N SER A 9 -11.76 31.95 -8.32
CA SER A 9 -12.19 30.57 -8.09
C SER A 9 -11.58 29.59 -9.12
N ASN A 10 -11.66 29.96 -10.41
CA ASN A 10 -11.09 29.17 -11.50
C ASN A 10 -9.57 29.07 -11.39
N TYR A 11 -8.87 30.15 -11.03
CA TYR A 11 -7.43 30.13 -10.79
C TYR A 11 -7.04 29.18 -9.66
N PHE A 12 -7.74 29.18 -8.52
CA PHE A 12 -7.48 28.26 -7.42
C PHE A 12 -7.77 26.80 -7.79
N ILE A 13 -8.82 26.52 -8.56
CA ILE A 13 -9.13 25.18 -9.05
C ILE A 13 -8.03 24.67 -9.97
N VAL A 14 -7.61 25.46 -10.97
CA VAL A 14 -6.55 25.09 -11.92
C VAL A 14 -5.23 24.86 -11.19
N LYS A 15 -4.85 25.74 -10.26
CA LYS A 15 -3.64 25.60 -9.45
C LYS A 15 -3.67 24.34 -8.59
N SER A 16 -4.81 23.99 -8.00
CA SER A 16 -4.96 22.76 -7.20
C SER A 16 -4.88 21.49 -8.05
N LEU A 17 -5.45 21.51 -9.26
CA LEU A 17 -5.36 20.40 -10.21
C LEU A 17 -3.93 20.20 -10.72
N LEU A 18 -3.25 21.28 -11.09
CA LEU A 18 -1.86 21.24 -11.54
C LEU A 18 -0.93 20.70 -10.45
N LEU A 19 -1.10 21.16 -9.21
CA LEU A 19 -0.32 20.66 -8.08
C LEU A 19 -0.55 19.16 -7.85
N ARG A 20 -1.80 18.70 -7.93
CA ARG A 20 -2.14 17.28 -7.86
C ARG A 20 -1.47 16.49 -8.97
N SER A 21 -1.57 16.93 -10.22
CA SER A 21 -0.95 16.21 -11.35
C SER A 21 0.56 16.08 -11.20
N ILE A 22 1.24 17.15 -10.78
CA ILE A 22 2.70 17.16 -10.57
C ILE A 22 3.09 16.22 -9.42
N THR A 23 2.43 16.32 -8.27
CA THR A 23 2.76 15.47 -7.11
C THR A 23 2.46 14.00 -7.37
N GLY A 24 1.38 13.68 -8.10
CA GLY A 24 1.07 12.31 -8.51
C GLY A 24 2.09 11.74 -9.50
N ALA A 25 2.46 12.53 -10.53
CA ALA A 25 3.48 12.13 -11.50
C ALA A 25 4.86 11.92 -10.83
N LEU A 26 5.25 12.82 -9.91
CA LEU A 26 6.49 12.67 -9.15
C LEU A 26 6.48 11.40 -8.28
N PHE A 27 5.37 11.13 -7.59
CA PHE A 27 5.22 9.92 -6.79
C PHE A 27 5.37 8.66 -7.64
N VAL A 28 4.67 8.58 -8.77
CA VAL A 28 4.77 7.45 -9.72
C VAL A 28 6.21 7.31 -10.24
N ALA A 29 6.87 8.42 -10.61
CA ALA A 29 8.25 8.41 -11.07
C ALA A 29 9.21 7.89 -9.99
N VAL A 30 9.02 8.25 -8.72
CA VAL A 30 9.82 7.74 -7.60
C VAL A 30 9.65 6.23 -7.44
N ILE A 31 8.40 5.71 -7.50
CA ILE A 31 8.13 4.27 -7.38
C ILE A 31 8.76 3.50 -8.56
N ILE A 32 8.56 3.98 -9.80
CA ILE A 32 9.15 3.35 -11.00
C ILE A 32 10.68 3.35 -10.87
N SER A 33 11.29 4.47 -10.49
CA SER A 33 12.74 4.56 -10.31
C SER A 33 13.24 3.63 -9.21
N ALA A 34 12.54 3.56 -8.07
CA ALA A 34 12.88 2.66 -6.97
C ALA A 34 12.97 1.20 -7.43
N ILE A 35 12.00 0.78 -8.27
CA ILE A 35 11.93 -0.60 -8.77
C ILE A 35 12.93 -0.84 -9.91
N PHE A 36 13.06 0.12 -10.85
CA PHE A 36 13.86 -0.03 -12.05
C PHE A 36 15.38 -0.08 -11.79
N PHE A 37 15.87 0.73 -10.84
CA PHE A 37 17.30 0.77 -10.50
C PHE A 37 17.77 -0.42 -9.64
N GLY A 38 16.89 -1.39 -9.37
CA GLY A 38 17.24 -2.66 -8.75
C GLY A 38 16.93 -2.76 -7.27
N GLU A 39 17.33 -3.89 -6.68
CA GLU A 39 16.99 -4.28 -5.32
C GLU A 39 17.42 -3.26 -4.24
N THR A 40 18.62 -2.69 -4.37
CA THR A 40 19.15 -1.73 -3.38
C THR A 40 18.35 -0.44 -3.39
N SER A 41 18.01 0.10 -4.58
CA SER A 41 17.19 1.31 -4.67
C SER A 41 15.77 1.07 -4.16
N PHE A 42 15.19 -0.09 -4.47
CA PHE A 42 13.91 -0.50 -3.92
C PHE A 42 13.97 -0.55 -2.39
N LEU A 43 14.93 -1.28 -1.83
CA LEU A 43 15.06 -1.44 -0.38
C LEU A 43 15.18 -0.09 0.34
N LEU A 44 16.03 0.82 -0.16
CA LEU A 44 16.25 2.12 0.47
C LEU A 44 14.99 3.01 0.41
N ILE A 45 14.39 3.16 -0.77
CA ILE A 45 13.22 4.04 -0.97
C ILE A 45 12.00 3.47 -0.24
N PHE A 46 11.76 2.16 -0.34
CA PHE A 46 10.62 1.54 0.35
C PHE A 46 10.80 1.48 1.86
N SER A 47 12.03 1.39 2.39
CA SER A 47 12.27 1.54 3.83
C SER A 47 11.82 2.92 4.34
N ALA A 48 12.10 3.98 3.60
CA ALA A 48 11.64 5.33 3.94
C ALA A 48 10.10 5.44 3.83
N ILE A 49 9.50 4.84 2.80
CA ILE A 49 8.05 4.78 2.61
C ILE A 49 7.38 4.04 3.77
N VAL A 50 7.89 2.86 4.15
CA VAL A 50 7.38 2.06 5.27
C VAL A 50 7.48 2.82 6.59
N ALA A 51 8.63 3.43 6.88
CA ALA A 51 8.81 4.22 8.08
C ALA A 51 7.81 5.37 8.17
N TYR A 52 7.59 6.07 7.06
CA TYR A 52 6.64 7.18 7.03
C TYR A 52 5.17 6.71 7.05
N ALA A 53 4.82 5.63 6.37
CA ALA A 53 3.49 5.04 6.43
C ALA A 53 3.13 4.56 7.85
N LEU A 54 4.07 3.94 8.56
CA LEU A 54 3.93 3.59 9.98
C LEU A 54 3.75 4.83 10.85
N PHE A 55 4.52 5.89 10.61
CA PHE A 55 4.36 7.17 11.30
C PHE A 55 2.96 7.74 11.10
N GLU A 56 2.46 7.82 9.87
CA GLU A 56 1.09 8.28 9.58
C GLU A 56 0.05 7.41 10.28
N PHE A 57 0.20 6.10 10.20
CA PHE A 57 -0.73 5.14 10.81
C PHE A 57 -0.81 5.29 12.33
N TYR A 58 0.32 5.33 13.03
CA TYR A 58 0.34 5.53 14.47
C TYR A 58 -0.14 6.92 14.88
N HIS A 59 0.10 7.94 14.05
CA HIS A 59 -0.46 9.27 14.28
C HIS A 59 -1.99 9.28 14.15
N LEU A 60 -2.55 8.51 13.21
CA LEU A 60 -3.99 8.32 13.07
C LEU A 60 -4.59 7.60 14.28
N LEU A 61 -4.00 6.48 14.68
CA LEU A 61 -4.44 5.70 15.85
C LEU A 61 -4.30 6.47 17.15
N GLY A 62 -3.38 7.41 17.24
CA GLY A 62 -3.23 8.33 18.37
C GLY A 62 -4.45 9.20 18.67
N LYS A 63 -5.47 9.19 17.79
CA LYS A 63 -6.78 9.79 18.06
C LYS A 63 -7.69 8.91 18.93
N MET A 64 -7.48 7.61 18.91
CA MET A 64 -8.20 6.67 19.77
C MET A 64 -7.46 6.48 21.09
N HIS A 65 -6.17 6.22 21.02
CA HIS A 65 -5.29 5.95 22.16
C HIS A 65 -3.97 6.68 21.99
N LYS A 66 -3.65 7.56 22.95
CA LYS A 66 -2.46 8.43 22.88
C LYS A 66 -1.22 7.71 23.39
N GLU A 67 -0.40 7.24 22.50
CA GLU A 67 0.87 6.60 22.81
C GLU A 67 2.00 7.58 23.13
N LYS A 68 2.98 7.13 23.93
CA LYS A 68 4.21 7.89 24.17
C LYS A 68 5.04 7.92 22.88
N LYS A 69 5.63 9.09 22.57
CA LYS A 69 6.45 9.28 21.36
C LYS A 69 7.57 8.26 21.21
N ILE A 70 8.17 7.83 22.33
CA ILE A 70 9.25 6.83 22.31
C ILE A 70 8.74 5.45 21.88
N ILE A 71 7.52 5.07 22.24
CA ILE A 71 6.91 3.80 21.81
C ILE A 71 6.68 3.86 20.30
N ILE A 72 6.04 4.93 19.82
CA ILE A 72 5.80 5.13 18.38
C ILE A 72 7.12 5.06 17.60
N LEU A 73 8.18 5.68 18.09
CA LEU A 73 9.49 5.63 17.44
C LEU A 73 10.05 4.20 17.40
N LEU A 74 9.97 3.45 18.49
CA LEU A 74 10.42 2.06 18.54
C LEU A 74 9.60 1.17 17.61
N ASP A 75 8.29 1.36 17.57
CA ASP A 75 7.38 0.63 16.70
C ASP A 75 7.69 0.90 15.20
N ILE A 76 7.99 2.16 14.83
CA ILE A 76 8.41 2.52 13.47
C ILE A 76 9.74 1.85 13.11
N ILE A 77 10.74 1.91 14.00
CA ILE A 77 12.05 1.28 13.77
C ILE A 77 11.89 -0.23 13.60
N ALA A 78 11.14 -0.88 14.49
CA ALA A 78 10.93 -2.32 14.46
C ALA A 78 10.13 -2.77 13.22
N GLY A 79 9.10 -2.03 12.83
CA GLY A 79 8.32 -2.32 11.63
C GLY A 79 9.15 -2.11 10.35
N THR A 80 9.96 -1.05 10.30
CA THR A 80 10.88 -0.85 9.17
C THR A 80 11.96 -1.94 9.11
N TYR A 81 12.48 -2.36 10.26
CA TYR A 81 13.39 -3.50 10.34
C TYR A 81 12.72 -4.79 9.84
N LEU A 82 11.48 -5.06 10.24
CA LEU A 82 10.72 -6.23 9.77
C LEU A 82 10.58 -6.22 8.24
N PHE A 83 10.22 -5.09 7.64
CA PHE A 83 10.18 -4.92 6.18
C PHE A 83 11.52 -5.29 5.54
N ILE A 84 12.65 -4.73 6.05
CA ILE A 84 13.99 -4.98 5.53
C ILE A 84 14.32 -6.47 5.60
N GLN A 85 14.01 -7.14 6.72
CA GLN A 85 14.32 -8.55 6.90
C GLN A 85 13.51 -9.45 5.97
N ILE A 86 12.21 -9.18 5.80
CA ILE A 86 11.37 -9.94 4.86
C ILE A 86 11.91 -9.81 3.43
N PHE A 87 12.27 -8.59 3.02
CA PHE A 87 12.87 -8.36 1.71
C PHE A 87 14.22 -9.08 1.53
N GLN A 88 15.12 -9.01 2.53
CA GLN A 88 16.44 -9.67 2.47
C GLN A 88 16.33 -11.19 2.45
N ILE A 89 15.36 -11.77 3.14
CA ILE A 89 15.07 -13.21 3.10
C ILE A 89 14.66 -13.61 1.68
N ALA A 90 13.79 -12.83 1.03
CA ALA A 90 13.40 -13.06 -0.36
C ALA A 90 14.61 -12.95 -1.31
N ALA A 91 15.46 -11.95 -1.13
CA ALA A 91 16.65 -11.70 -1.96
C ALA A 91 17.72 -12.79 -1.81
N SER A 92 17.87 -13.37 -0.62
CA SER A 92 18.91 -14.38 -0.35
C SER A 92 18.50 -15.80 -0.71
N GLY A 93 17.20 -16.05 -1.02
CA GLY A 93 16.66 -17.40 -1.17
C GLY A 93 16.83 -18.27 0.09
N SER A 94 17.26 -17.65 1.18
CA SER A 94 17.59 -18.37 2.42
C SER A 94 16.29 -18.68 3.18
N ILE A 95 16.18 -19.90 3.67
CA ILE A 95 15.19 -20.23 4.68
C ILE A 95 15.42 -19.29 5.87
N LEU A 96 14.34 -18.72 6.41
CA LEU A 96 14.32 -17.91 7.63
C LEU A 96 15.26 -18.53 8.68
N THR A 97 16.47 -17.98 8.83
CA THR A 97 17.28 -18.36 9.97
C THR A 97 16.70 -17.66 11.20
N PRO A 98 16.54 -18.34 12.35
CA PRO A 98 16.07 -17.71 13.57
C PRO A 98 16.83 -16.43 13.92
N PHE A 99 18.10 -16.34 13.51
CA PHE A 99 18.99 -15.22 13.79
C PHE A 99 18.60 -13.93 13.04
N THR A 100 18.07 -13.98 11.83
CA THR A 100 17.70 -12.77 11.05
C THR A 100 16.54 -12.01 11.68
N LEU A 101 15.57 -12.71 12.26
CA LEU A 101 14.43 -12.10 12.95
C LEU A 101 14.64 -11.95 14.47
N THR A 102 15.78 -12.38 15.03
CA THR A 102 16.06 -12.28 16.47
C THR A 102 15.90 -10.85 17.01
N PRO A 103 16.41 -9.78 16.36
CA PRO A 103 16.20 -8.42 16.86
C PRO A 103 14.71 -8.02 16.89
N TYR A 104 13.92 -8.47 15.93
CA TYR A 104 12.48 -8.23 15.91
C TYR A 104 11.76 -9.00 17.03
N TRP A 105 12.10 -10.25 17.28
CA TRP A 105 11.58 -11.02 18.41
C TRP A 105 11.95 -10.37 19.75
N PHE A 106 13.18 -9.88 19.87
CA PHE A 106 13.61 -9.16 21.07
C PHE A 106 12.82 -7.86 21.27
N TYR A 107 12.57 -7.11 20.19
CA TYR A 107 11.67 -5.97 20.24
C TYR A 107 10.27 -6.36 20.74
N LEU A 108 9.66 -7.44 20.24
CA LEU A 108 8.33 -7.87 20.68
C LEU A 108 8.30 -8.15 22.19
N VAL A 109 9.30 -8.85 22.72
CA VAL A 109 9.43 -9.11 24.16
C VAL A 109 9.58 -7.81 24.94
N ILE A 110 10.48 -6.92 24.51
CA ILE A 110 10.66 -5.60 25.15
C ILE A 110 9.37 -4.80 25.10
N ARG A 111 8.67 -4.77 23.99
CA ARG A 111 7.41 -4.03 23.81
C ARG A 111 6.33 -4.49 24.80
N LEU A 112 6.23 -5.79 25.03
CA LEU A 112 5.33 -6.35 26.04
C LEU A 112 5.74 -5.93 27.47
N ILE A 113 7.04 -6.06 27.79
CA ILE A 113 7.57 -5.73 29.12
C ILE A 113 7.47 -4.23 29.40
N MET A 114 7.73 -3.37 28.42
CA MET A 114 7.66 -1.91 28.59
C MET A 114 6.31 -1.44 29.13
N GLN A 115 5.23 -2.09 28.75
CA GLN A 115 3.89 -1.71 29.19
C GLN A 115 3.68 -1.92 30.70
N LEU A 116 4.43 -2.83 31.33
CA LEU A 116 4.39 -3.01 32.80
C LEU A 116 4.87 -1.74 33.56
N TYR A 117 5.75 -0.95 32.93
CA TYR A 117 6.32 0.26 33.51
C TYR A 117 5.62 1.55 33.05
N ILE A 118 4.64 1.42 32.15
CA ILE A 118 3.86 2.55 31.66
C ILE A 118 2.47 2.46 32.28
N LYS A 119 2.09 3.53 33.00
CA LYS A 119 0.72 3.65 33.49
C LYS A 119 -0.18 4.00 32.31
N ASP A 120 -0.81 3.00 31.74
CA ASP A 120 -1.73 3.10 30.63
C ASP A 120 -3.10 2.56 31.07
N GLU A 121 -4.16 3.22 30.60
CA GLU A 121 -5.53 2.80 30.91
C GLU A 121 -5.92 1.52 30.14
N ASN A 122 -5.35 1.31 28.94
CA ASN A 122 -5.63 0.16 28.11
C ASN A 122 -4.37 -0.42 27.43
N PRO A 123 -3.57 -1.21 28.15
CA PRO A 123 -2.34 -1.81 27.62
C PRO A 123 -2.57 -2.72 26.40
N ILE A 124 -3.72 -3.38 26.33
CA ILE A 124 -4.06 -4.29 25.21
C ILE A 124 -4.24 -3.48 23.92
N GLU A 125 -4.89 -2.32 23.98
CA GLU A 125 -5.06 -1.43 22.83
C GLU A 125 -3.72 -0.90 22.33
N SER A 126 -2.83 -0.52 23.25
CA SER A 126 -1.47 -0.10 22.93
C SER A 126 -0.69 -1.17 22.17
N TRP A 127 -0.71 -2.42 22.63
CA TRP A 127 -0.08 -3.54 21.90
C TRP A 127 -0.75 -3.82 20.56
N ALA A 128 -2.09 -3.80 20.54
CA ALA A 128 -2.83 -4.01 19.30
C ALA A 128 -2.47 -2.98 18.22
N HIS A 129 -2.31 -1.71 18.59
CA HIS A 129 -1.90 -0.65 17.67
C HIS A 129 -0.49 -0.90 17.12
N SER A 130 0.49 -1.24 17.99
CA SER A 130 1.86 -1.54 17.58
C SER A 130 1.90 -2.69 16.57
N PHE A 131 1.27 -3.82 16.91
CA PHE A 131 1.30 -5.01 16.07
C PHE A 131 0.47 -4.86 14.80
N LEU A 132 -0.65 -4.13 14.86
CA LEU A 132 -1.47 -3.85 13.69
C LEU A 132 -0.67 -3.08 12.63
N GLY A 133 0.14 -2.09 13.01
CA GLY A 133 1.01 -1.38 12.07
C GLY A 133 2.00 -2.30 11.38
N HIS A 134 2.61 -3.22 12.11
CA HIS A 134 3.56 -4.18 11.54
C HIS A 134 2.89 -5.18 10.61
N ILE A 135 1.73 -5.73 10.99
CA ILE A 135 0.99 -6.72 10.19
C ILE A 135 0.33 -6.06 8.98
N TYR A 136 -0.20 -4.85 9.14
CA TYR A 136 -0.97 -4.17 8.09
C TYR A 136 -0.10 -3.43 7.09
N ILE A 137 1.08 -2.90 7.50
CA ILE A 137 1.93 -2.06 6.65
C ILE A 137 3.27 -2.74 6.36
N ALA A 138 4.06 -3.05 7.41
CA ALA A 138 5.44 -3.49 7.22
C ALA A 138 5.51 -4.87 6.53
N LEU A 139 4.70 -5.82 6.99
CA LEU A 139 4.64 -7.16 6.42
C LEU A 139 4.22 -7.15 4.94
N PRO A 140 3.05 -6.57 4.53
CA PRO A 140 2.64 -6.57 3.13
C PRO A 140 3.62 -5.86 2.20
N LEU A 141 4.21 -4.74 2.62
CA LEU A 141 5.21 -4.05 1.82
C LEU A 141 6.52 -4.86 1.72
N GLY A 142 6.89 -5.61 2.77
CA GLY A 142 8.01 -6.56 2.72
C GLY A 142 7.79 -7.70 1.74
N LEU A 143 6.55 -8.19 1.62
CA LEU A 143 6.18 -9.25 0.68
C LEU A 143 6.32 -8.84 -0.80
N LEU A 144 6.41 -7.54 -1.11
CA LEU A 144 6.78 -7.08 -2.46
C LEU A 144 8.15 -7.59 -2.88
N GLY A 145 9.08 -7.77 -1.93
CA GLY A 145 10.36 -8.44 -2.18
C GLY A 145 10.16 -9.87 -2.66
N ASN A 146 9.29 -10.63 -2.01
CA ASN A 146 9.00 -12.01 -2.42
C ASN A 146 8.34 -12.09 -3.81
N ILE A 147 7.54 -11.09 -4.19
CA ILE A 147 7.03 -10.98 -5.57
C ILE A 147 8.19 -10.71 -6.53
N ALA A 148 9.10 -9.78 -6.20
CA ALA A 148 10.23 -9.44 -7.05
C ALA A 148 11.21 -10.60 -7.25
N PHE A 149 11.40 -11.47 -6.22
CA PHE A 149 12.31 -12.62 -6.26
C PHE A 149 11.59 -13.96 -6.47
N SER A 150 10.34 -13.95 -6.92
CA SER A 150 9.56 -15.18 -7.13
C SER A 150 10.15 -16.14 -8.17
N GLN A 151 11.18 -15.72 -8.89
CA GLN A 151 11.95 -16.51 -9.88
C GLN A 151 13.46 -16.49 -9.58
N ASP A 152 13.85 -16.44 -8.31
CA ASP A 152 15.22 -16.47 -7.78
C ASP A 152 16.08 -15.24 -8.12
N ILE A 153 15.69 -14.42 -9.08
CA ILE A 153 16.38 -13.19 -9.50
C ILE A 153 15.42 -12.00 -9.36
N TYR A 154 15.96 -10.85 -8.95
CA TYR A 154 15.18 -9.62 -8.87
C TYR A 154 14.52 -9.27 -10.22
N ASN A 155 13.22 -9.43 -10.28
CA ASN A 155 12.42 -9.17 -11.47
C ASN A 155 11.68 -7.82 -11.32
N SER A 156 12.35 -6.73 -11.73
CA SER A 156 11.76 -5.40 -11.74
C SER A 156 10.50 -5.32 -12.60
N THR A 157 10.44 -6.08 -13.70
CA THR A 157 9.31 -6.09 -14.62
C THR A 157 8.05 -6.68 -13.97
N LEU A 158 8.18 -7.79 -13.24
CA LEU A 158 7.04 -8.39 -12.53
C LEU A 158 6.51 -7.44 -11.45
N LEU A 159 7.41 -6.79 -10.71
CA LEU A 159 7.02 -5.82 -9.69
C LEU A 159 6.40 -4.56 -10.31
N LEU A 160 6.92 -4.05 -11.42
CA LEU A 160 6.29 -2.95 -12.16
C LEU A 160 4.92 -3.35 -12.72
N ALA A 161 4.76 -4.58 -13.21
CA ALA A 161 3.48 -5.09 -13.69
C ALA A 161 2.45 -5.18 -12.55
N PHE A 162 2.88 -5.55 -11.34
CA PHE A 162 2.02 -5.52 -10.14
C PHE A 162 1.49 -4.10 -9.87
N PHE A 163 2.36 -3.09 -9.82
CA PHE A 163 1.93 -1.70 -9.61
C PHE A 163 1.10 -1.16 -10.78
N ALA A 164 1.50 -1.46 -12.01
CA ALA A 164 0.75 -1.05 -13.20
C ALA A 164 -0.67 -1.63 -13.18
N CYS A 165 -0.84 -2.89 -12.76
CA CYS A 165 -2.15 -3.52 -12.64
C CYS A 165 -3.03 -2.78 -11.63
N ILE A 166 -2.52 -2.36 -10.48
CA ILE A 166 -3.25 -1.54 -9.50
C ILE A 166 -3.67 -0.20 -10.13
N TRP A 167 -2.75 0.51 -10.79
CA TRP A 167 -3.07 1.81 -11.43
C TRP A 167 -4.08 1.67 -12.58
N ILE A 168 -3.99 0.59 -13.36
CA ILE A 168 -4.95 0.26 -14.42
C ILE A 168 -6.32 -0.04 -13.81
N ASN A 169 -6.37 -0.82 -12.72
CA ASN A 169 -7.59 -1.11 -11.99
C ASN A 169 -8.29 0.17 -11.53
N ASP A 170 -7.56 1.04 -10.86
CA ASP A 170 -8.10 2.29 -10.32
C ASP A 170 -8.60 3.21 -11.43
N THR A 171 -7.85 3.31 -12.54
CA THR A 171 -8.22 4.10 -13.71
C THR A 171 -9.49 3.53 -14.38
N GLY A 172 -9.53 2.23 -14.61
CA GLY A 172 -10.68 1.55 -15.21
C GLY A 172 -11.93 1.65 -14.32
N ALA A 173 -11.74 1.44 -13.01
CA ALA A 173 -12.81 1.58 -12.03
C ALA A 173 -13.37 3.01 -11.97
N PHE A 174 -12.50 4.01 -12.05
CA PHE A 174 -12.91 5.42 -12.10
C PHE A 174 -13.68 5.73 -13.39
N LEU A 175 -13.14 5.38 -14.56
CA LEU A 175 -13.77 5.69 -15.86
C LEU A 175 -15.16 5.04 -15.98
N ILE A 176 -15.27 3.74 -15.70
CA ILE A 176 -16.52 3.01 -15.79
C ILE A 176 -17.48 3.41 -14.66
N GLY A 177 -16.96 3.62 -13.45
CA GLY A 177 -17.76 4.03 -12.31
C GLY A 177 -18.38 5.42 -12.46
N CYS A 178 -17.67 6.38 -13.08
CA CYS A 178 -18.21 7.71 -13.34
C CYS A 178 -19.25 7.72 -14.47
N THR A 179 -19.11 6.85 -15.47
CA THR A 179 -20.02 6.84 -16.64
C THR A 179 -21.23 5.94 -16.45
N PHE A 180 -21.05 4.77 -15.85
CA PHE A 180 -22.08 3.74 -15.74
C PHE A 180 -22.45 3.35 -14.31
N GLY A 181 -21.78 3.89 -13.29
CA GLY A 181 -21.97 3.51 -11.89
C GLY A 181 -23.35 3.83 -11.32
N LYS A 182 -24.15 2.80 -11.12
CA LYS A 182 -25.53 2.88 -10.56
C LYS A 182 -25.62 2.22 -9.20
N HIS A 183 -25.00 1.04 -9.04
CA HIS A 183 -25.09 0.23 -7.83
C HIS A 183 -23.86 0.46 -6.95
N ARG A 184 -24.07 0.97 -5.72
CA ARG A 184 -22.98 1.26 -4.78
C ARG A 184 -22.36 -0.02 -4.25
N LEU A 185 -21.00 -0.06 -4.19
CA LEU A 185 -20.26 -1.22 -3.69
C LEU A 185 -20.33 -1.29 -2.16
N PHE A 186 -19.96 -0.19 -1.47
CA PHE A 186 -20.03 -0.04 -0.01
C PHE A 186 -20.40 1.42 0.35
N GLU A 187 -21.69 1.72 0.39
CA GLU A 187 -22.18 3.09 0.58
C GLU A 187 -21.71 3.72 1.89
N ARG A 188 -21.68 2.94 2.98
CA ARG A 188 -21.27 3.41 4.31
C ARG A 188 -19.80 3.84 4.37
N ILE A 189 -18.91 3.19 3.62
CA ILE A 189 -17.45 3.36 3.70
C ILE A 189 -16.97 4.28 2.58
N SER A 190 -17.36 3.97 1.33
CA SER A 190 -16.96 4.68 0.12
C SER A 190 -18.16 4.86 -0.84
N PRO A 191 -18.98 5.91 -0.65
CA PRO A 191 -20.20 6.12 -1.41
C PRO A 191 -19.99 6.38 -2.91
N LYS A 192 -18.75 6.61 -3.34
CA LYS A 192 -18.39 6.84 -4.75
C LYS A 192 -18.09 5.56 -5.51
N LYS A 193 -17.72 4.46 -4.82
CA LYS A 193 -17.42 3.17 -5.47
C LYS A 193 -18.70 2.44 -5.87
N SER A 194 -18.70 1.88 -7.09
CA SER A 194 -19.82 1.13 -7.66
C SER A 194 -19.38 -0.25 -8.14
N TRP A 195 -20.31 -1.19 -8.23
CA TRP A 195 -20.08 -2.52 -8.80
C TRP A 195 -19.67 -2.46 -10.26
N GLU A 196 -20.28 -1.56 -11.04
CA GLU A 196 -19.93 -1.33 -12.44
C GLU A 196 -18.46 -0.84 -12.56
N GLY A 197 -18.05 0.05 -11.66
CA GLY A 197 -16.65 0.48 -11.58
C GLY A 197 -15.71 -0.68 -11.25
N PHE A 198 -16.06 -1.52 -10.27
CA PHE A 198 -15.27 -2.71 -9.91
C PHE A 198 -15.07 -3.65 -11.10
N PHE A 199 -16.15 -4.02 -11.79
CA PHE A 199 -16.03 -4.87 -12.99
C PHE A 199 -15.32 -4.16 -14.15
N GLY A 200 -15.45 -2.84 -14.25
CA GLY A 200 -14.67 -2.03 -15.20
C GLY A 200 -13.17 -2.11 -14.95
N GLY A 201 -12.72 -1.89 -13.71
CA GLY A 201 -11.32 -2.05 -13.31
C GLY A 201 -10.79 -3.46 -13.62
N LEU A 202 -11.55 -4.49 -13.24
CA LEU A 202 -11.22 -5.89 -13.52
C LEU A 202 -11.05 -6.15 -15.03
N ALA A 203 -11.96 -5.66 -15.87
CA ALA A 203 -11.88 -5.83 -17.32
C ALA A 203 -10.63 -5.15 -17.89
N PHE A 204 -10.28 -3.95 -17.42
CA PHE A 204 -9.06 -3.26 -17.83
C PHE A 204 -7.79 -4.02 -17.39
N CYS A 205 -7.77 -4.60 -16.18
CA CYS A 205 -6.65 -5.44 -15.73
C CYS A 205 -6.48 -6.69 -16.59
N ILE A 206 -7.58 -7.38 -16.91
CA ILE A 206 -7.56 -8.54 -17.81
C ILE A 206 -7.03 -8.13 -19.20
N ALA A 207 -7.50 -7.02 -19.77
CA ALA A 207 -6.98 -6.52 -21.05
C ALA A 207 -5.47 -6.20 -20.95
N GLY A 208 -5.03 -5.54 -19.87
CA GLY A 208 -3.61 -5.27 -19.62
C GLY A 208 -2.78 -6.54 -19.47
N SER A 209 -3.33 -7.62 -18.89
CA SER A 209 -2.63 -8.89 -18.72
C SER A 209 -2.34 -9.60 -20.06
N PHE A 210 -3.21 -9.47 -21.06
CA PHE A 210 -2.92 -9.98 -22.41
C PHE A 210 -1.76 -9.22 -23.07
N ILE A 211 -1.67 -7.91 -22.81
CA ILE A 211 -0.53 -7.10 -23.28
C ILE A 211 0.74 -7.58 -22.57
N ALA A 212 0.72 -7.74 -21.24
CA ALA A 212 1.86 -8.24 -20.50
C ALA A 212 2.30 -9.63 -20.98
N ALA A 213 1.36 -10.55 -21.21
CA ALA A 213 1.64 -11.89 -21.72
C ALA A 213 2.25 -11.90 -23.14
N HIS A 214 2.02 -10.85 -23.94
CA HIS A 214 2.61 -10.71 -25.27
C HIS A 214 4.08 -10.26 -25.22
N TYR A 215 4.45 -9.45 -24.23
CA TYR A 215 5.80 -8.87 -24.14
C TYR A 215 6.71 -9.58 -23.13
N PHE A 216 6.17 -10.36 -22.21
CA PHE A 216 6.93 -10.98 -21.13
C PHE A 216 6.62 -12.47 -21.01
N ASP A 217 7.63 -13.31 -21.25
CA ASP A 217 7.50 -14.79 -21.35
C ASP A 217 7.63 -15.52 -20.00
N PHE A 218 7.88 -14.81 -18.90
CA PHE A 218 8.11 -15.45 -17.59
C PHE A 218 6.84 -15.97 -16.89
N LEU A 219 5.66 -15.61 -17.35
CA LEU A 219 4.38 -16.23 -17.03
C LEU A 219 3.61 -16.50 -18.33
N ASN A 220 2.85 -17.62 -18.35
CA ASN A 220 1.95 -17.87 -19.47
C ASN A 220 0.71 -16.96 -19.42
N THR A 221 -0.04 -16.88 -20.51
CA THR A 221 -1.19 -15.98 -20.65
C THR A 221 -2.22 -16.14 -19.53
N TRP A 222 -2.52 -17.38 -19.14
CA TRP A 222 -3.51 -17.65 -18.11
C TRP A 222 -2.99 -17.33 -16.70
N GLN A 223 -1.70 -17.46 -16.48
CA GLN A 223 -1.03 -17.05 -15.24
C GLN A 223 -1.05 -15.51 -15.12
N TRP A 224 -0.80 -14.79 -16.21
CA TRP A 224 -0.94 -13.33 -16.24
C TRP A 224 -2.38 -12.88 -15.94
N VAL A 225 -3.38 -13.53 -16.57
CA VAL A 225 -4.81 -13.23 -16.32
C VAL A 225 -5.16 -13.49 -14.86
N GLY A 226 -4.78 -14.64 -14.31
CA GLY A 226 -5.05 -14.96 -12.91
C GLY A 226 -4.39 -13.98 -11.93
N LEU A 227 -3.14 -13.56 -12.21
CA LEU A 227 -2.45 -12.53 -11.42
C LEU A 227 -3.21 -11.19 -11.47
N ALA A 228 -3.61 -10.75 -12.67
CA ALA A 228 -4.36 -9.51 -12.85
C ALA A 228 -5.73 -9.53 -12.15
N VAL A 229 -6.45 -10.64 -12.20
CA VAL A 229 -7.71 -10.85 -11.48
C VAL A 229 -7.48 -10.77 -9.97
N THR A 230 -6.47 -11.46 -9.46
CA THR A 230 -6.12 -11.44 -8.03
C THR A 230 -5.80 -10.02 -7.58
N ILE A 231 -4.90 -9.32 -8.28
CA ILE A 231 -4.53 -7.94 -7.93
C ILE A 231 -5.75 -7.02 -7.98
N SER A 232 -6.58 -7.08 -9.02
CA SER A 232 -7.77 -6.21 -9.18
C SER A 232 -8.75 -6.39 -8.03
N ILE A 233 -9.06 -7.62 -7.65
CA ILE A 233 -9.97 -7.91 -6.54
C ILE A 233 -9.39 -7.36 -5.24
N PHE A 234 -8.18 -7.78 -4.88
CA PHE A 234 -7.60 -7.48 -3.58
C PHE A 234 -7.13 -6.03 -3.43
N SER A 235 -6.77 -5.33 -4.50
CA SER A 235 -6.51 -3.89 -4.47
C SER A 235 -7.77 -3.09 -4.14
N THR A 236 -8.92 -3.46 -4.73
CA THR A 236 -10.21 -2.82 -4.42
C THR A 236 -10.59 -3.00 -2.94
N TRP A 237 -10.38 -4.21 -2.38
CA TRP A 237 -10.63 -4.48 -0.97
C TRP A 237 -9.63 -3.77 -0.06
N GLY A 238 -8.38 -3.59 -0.49
CA GLY A 238 -7.35 -2.85 0.25
C GLY A 238 -7.75 -1.40 0.50
N ASP A 239 -8.11 -0.66 -0.55
CA ASP A 239 -8.62 0.72 -0.43
C ASP A 239 -9.90 0.78 0.46
N LEU A 240 -10.80 -0.21 0.37
CA LEU A 240 -11.97 -0.26 1.24
C LEU A 240 -11.59 -0.49 2.71
N CYS A 241 -10.62 -1.35 2.99
CA CYS A 241 -10.13 -1.57 4.36
C CYS A 241 -9.51 -0.30 4.96
N GLU A 242 -8.66 0.39 4.21
CA GLU A 242 -8.08 1.66 4.67
C GLU A 242 -9.16 2.75 4.82
N SER A 243 -10.09 2.82 3.88
CA SER A 243 -11.25 3.71 3.97
C SER A 243 -12.08 3.43 5.22
N LEU A 244 -12.28 2.15 5.62
CA LEU A 244 -12.97 1.79 6.84
C LEU A 244 -12.24 2.32 8.09
N ILE A 245 -10.90 2.13 8.16
CA ILE A 245 -10.07 2.66 9.25
C ILE A 245 -10.26 4.19 9.33
N LYS A 246 -10.15 4.90 8.21
CA LYS A 246 -10.33 6.36 8.18
C LYS A 246 -11.71 6.81 8.64
N ARG A 247 -12.79 6.11 8.26
CA ARG A 247 -14.16 6.44 8.71
C ARG A 247 -14.35 6.19 10.19
N THR A 248 -13.79 5.10 10.71
CA THR A 248 -13.81 4.81 12.17
C THR A 248 -13.13 5.94 12.96
N LEU A 249 -12.05 6.50 12.44
CA LEU A 249 -11.31 7.60 13.05
C LEU A 249 -11.87 9.01 12.69
N THR A 250 -13.01 9.08 11.99
CA THR A 250 -13.65 10.33 11.54
C THR A 250 -12.75 11.24 10.72
N VAL A 251 -11.84 10.64 9.93
CA VAL A 251 -10.95 11.37 9.01
C VAL A 251 -11.23 10.95 7.56
N LYS A 252 -10.69 11.72 6.63
CA LYS A 252 -10.76 11.43 5.20
C LYS A 252 -9.42 10.98 4.64
N ASP A 253 -8.35 11.64 5.02
CA ASP A 253 -7.00 11.40 4.52
C ASP A 253 -6.09 10.94 5.68
N SER A 254 -5.13 10.04 5.41
CA SER A 254 -4.21 9.50 6.41
C SER A 254 -3.17 10.51 6.86
N GLY A 255 -2.78 11.43 5.97
CA GLY A 255 -1.75 12.43 6.19
C GLY A 255 -1.86 13.62 5.27
N LYS A 256 -0.80 14.45 5.25
CA LYS A 256 -0.72 15.66 4.42
C LYS A 256 0.63 15.78 3.68
N LEU A 257 1.41 14.70 3.58
CA LEU A 257 2.75 14.75 2.99
C LEU A 257 2.69 15.11 1.51
N LEU A 258 1.72 14.56 0.78
CA LEU A 258 1.55 14.81 -0.64
C LEU A 258 0.48 15.89 -0.86
N PRO A 259 0.85 17.15 -1.20
CA PRO A 259 -0.10 18.22 -1.38
C PRO A 259 -1.19 17.86 -2.40
N GLY A 260 -2.45 17.85 -1.95
CA GLY A 260 -3.59 17.48 -2.77
C GLY A 260 -3.82 15.98 -3.01
N HIS A 261 -2.92 15.11 -2.49
CA HIS A 261 -3.00 13.65 -2.61
C HIS A 261 -3.12 12.91 -1.27
N GLY A 262 -3.12 13.61 -0.14
CA GLY A 262 -3.21 12.97 1.19
C GLY A 262 -1.86 12.49 1.72
N GLY A 263 -1.88 11.39 2.44
CA GLY A 263 -0.70 10.75 3.01
C GLY A 263 -0.04 9.72 2.09
N ILE A 264 1.08 9.20 2.55
CA ILE A 264 1.76 8.05 1.93
C ILE A 264 0.87 6.79 2.06
N LEU A 265 0.26 6.59 3.21
CA LEU A 265 -0.62 5.44 3.46
C LEU A 265 -1.78 5.41 2.46
N ASP A 266 -2.40 6.57 2.16
CA ASP A 266 -3.46 6.72 1.13
C ASP A 266 -3.01 6.32 -0.29
N ARG A 267 -1.72 6.15 -0.55
CA ARG A 267 -1.15 5.77 -1.86
C ARG A 267 -0.80 4.29 -1.95
N PHE A 268 -0.69 3.62 -0.81
CA PHE A 268 -0.36 2.20 -0.73
C PHE A 268 -1.50 1.34 -0.21
N ASP A 269 -2.67 1.93 0.09
CA ASP A 269 -3.86 1.25 0.60
C ASP A 269 -4.24 -0.01 -0.20
N SER A 270 -4.28 0.10 -1.51
CA SER A 270 -4.53 -1.01 -2.44
C SER A 270 -3.41 -2.06 -2.41
N VAL A 271 -2.15 -1.62 -2.27
CA VAL A 271 -0.96 -2.49 -2.25
C VAL A 271 -0.96 -3.40 -1.02
N LEU A 272 -1.38 -2.88 0.16
CA LEU A 272 -1.29 -3.59 1.44
C LEU A 272 -2.06 -4.92 1.45
N ILE A 273 -3.17 -5.01 0.74
CA ILE A 273 -3.95 -6.26 0.65
C ILE A 273 -3.65 -7.01 -0.63
N ALA A 274 -3.32 -6.30 -1.73
CA ALA A 274 -3.01 -6.95 -2.99
C ALA A 274 -1.67 -7.70 -2.97
N SER A 275 -0.64 -7.22 -2.23
CA SER A 275 0.67 -7.86 -2.22
C SER A 275 0.68 -9.26 -1.61
N PRO A 276 0.10 -9.55 -0.42
CA PRO A 276 0.02 -10.91 0.08
C PRO A 276 -0.83 -11.83 -0.80
N ALA A 277 -1.92 -11.31 -1.40
CA ALA A 277 -2.76 -12.08 -2.29
C ALA A 277 -2.04 -12.44 -3.61
N ALA A 278 -1.33 -11.49 -4.21
CA ALA A 278 -0.53 -11.72 -5.40
C ALA A 278 0.62 -12.71 -5.13
N LEU A 279 1.30 -12.59 -3.99
CA LEU A 279 2.33 -13.54 -3.60
C LEU A 279 1.76 -14.95 -3.41
N PHE A 280 0.62 -15.08 -2.72
CA PHE A 280 -0.05 -16.38 -2.58
C PHE A 280 -0.37 -17.00 -3.94
N TYR A 281 -0.93 -16.20 -4.87
CA TYR A 281 -1.20 -16.67 -6.22
C TYR A 281 0.08 -17.13 -6.93
N LEU A 282 1.14 -16.32 -6.90
CA LEU A 282 2.43 -16.66 -7.53
C LEU A 282 3.05 -17.92 -6.92
N SER A 283 2.97 -18.11 -5.59
CA SER A 283 3.49 -19.29 -4.94
C SER A 283 2.75 -20.58 -5.34
N VAL A 284 1.46 -20.49 -5.69
CA VAL A 284 0.68 -21.64 -6.17
C VAL A 284 1.01 -22.02 -7.62
N ILE A 285 1.33 -21.02 -8.47
CA ILE A 285 1.54 -21.29 -9.90
C ILE A 285 3.00 -21.52 -10.28
N LEU A 286 3.95 -21.12 -9.44
CA LEU A 286 5.39 -21.26 -9.67
C LEU A 286 6.02 -22.35 -8.75
N GLY A 287 5.40 -22.71 -7.65
CA GLY A 287 5.80 -23.80 -6.75
C GLY A 287 5.14 -25.07 -7.16
#